data_522ac5bc09f18dbeeb35a466a29f79b4
#
_entry.id   522ac5bc09f18dbeeb35a466a29f79b4
#
_cell.length_a   1.000
_cell.length_b   1.000
_cell.length_c   1.000
_cell.angle_alpha   90.00
_cell.angle_beta   90.00
_cell.angle_gamma   90.00
#
_symmetry.space_group_name_H-M   'P 1'
#
loop_
_entity.id
_entity.type
_entity.pdbx_description
1 polymer ?
#
loop_
_entity_poly.entity_id
_entity_poly.type
_entity_poly.pdbx_seq_one_letter_code
_entity_poly.pdbx_strand_id
1 'polypeptide(L)'
;MIPRKTLPSPRPRTKAKRYLAAVGGFAIVLLLAAVLVAYTGDPITKHLAMNVAETYATDTYPDSDIKAVEASAQHWFRYEVLLESEQSADTFFSVYVACGKVAGDSYDETVGNCGNTWNRIMLQLTDDVDAALSAAGVSHAGYGLYHDNYLSNTGEVPVPAEGHPLLTVDMPYDKGNLPPVALVLDLEVPEGTDDPEAAVWEFVQQVKSAMDAAGIDIAAYQVTFRGADGSELYASPLIAAGDVPAAP
;
A
#
# COMPACT_ATOMS: atom_id res chain seq x y z
N MET A 1 -8.30 -69.44 41.69
CA MET A 1 -7.87 -68.26 42.50
C MET A 1 -6.65 -67.67 41.85
N ILE A 2 -6.78 -66.51 41.21
CA ILE A 2 -5.72 -65.82 40.45
C ILE A 2 -5.09 -64.82 41.44
N PRO A 3 -3.74 -64.90 41.73
CA PRO A 3 -3.13 -63.94 42.63
C PRO A 3 -3.14 -62.52 42.04
N ARG A 4 -3.68 -61.59 42.81
CA ARG A 4 -3.61 -60.15 42.47
C ARG A 4 -2.15 -59.67 42.54
N LYS A 5 -1.55 -59.34 41.42
CA LYS A 5 -0.28 -58.60 41.37
C LYS A 5 -0.46 -57.24 42.03
N THR A 6 0.13 -57.07 43.21
CA THR A 6 0.22 -55.74 43.84
C THR A 6 1.15 -54.84 43.02
N LEU A 7 0.61 -53.77 42.51
CA LEU A 7 1.39 -52.71 41.84
C LEU A 7 2.38 -52.08 42.84
N PRO A 8 3.64 -51.89 42.48
CA PRO A 8 4.63 -51.28 43.38
C PRO A 8 4.18 -49.86 43.75
N SER A 9 4.22 -49.53 45.03
CA SER A 9 3.90 -48.20 45.53
C SER A 9 4.83 -47.14 44.92
N PRO A 10 4.34 -45.95 44.52
CA PRO A 10 5.18 -44.90 43.95
C PRO A 10 6.24 -44.49 44.99
N ARG A 11 7.51 -44.59 44.61
CA ARG A 11 8.64 -44.16 45.46
C ARG A 11 8.48 -42.66 45.78
N PRO A 12 8.65 -42.25 47.07
CA PRO A 12 8.56 -40.83 47.44
C PRO A 12 9.64 -40.04 46.70
N ARG A 13 9.18 -39.08 45.90
CA ARG A 13 10.08 -38.13 45.21
C ARG A 13 10.85 -37.35 46.27
N THR A 14 12.18 -37.42 46.27
CA THR A 14 13.04 -36.66 47.17
C THR A 14 12.75 -35.17 47.01
N LYS A 15 12.79 -34.40 48.13
CA LYS A 15 12.53 -32.93 48.10
C LYS A 15 13.34 -32.22 47.01
N ALA A 16 14.61 -32.65 46.80
CA ALA A 16 15.47 -32.13 45.74
C ALA A 16 14.86 -32.26 44.31
N LYS A 17 14.22 -33.41 43.97
CA LYS A 17 13.58 -33.59 42.65
C LYS A 17 12.35 -32.70 42.47
N ARG A 18 11.64 -32.37 43.56
CA ARG A 18 10.51 -31.42 43.52
C ARG A 18 11.00 -29.99 43.30
N TYR A 19 12.08 -29.56 43.96
CA TYR A 19 12.69 -28.24 43.73
C TYR A 19 13.23 -28.12 42.29
N LEU A 20 13.92 -29.15 41.80
CA LEU A 20 14.45 -29.14 40.43
C LEU A 20 13.33 -29.04 39.39
N ALA A 21 12.22 -29.76 39.60
CA ALA A 21 11.05 -29.67 38.71
C ALA A 21 10.36 -28.27 38.76
N ALA A 22 10.29 -27.67 39.97
CA ALA A 22 9.74 -26.33 40.12
C ALA A 22 10.61 -25.27 39.45
N VAL A 23 11.93 -25.30 39.61
CA VAL A 23 12.89 -24.42 38.97
C VAL A 23 12.84 -24.59 37.43
N GLY A 24 12.81 -25.83 36.93
CA GLY A 24 12.69 -26.14 35.53
C GLY A 24 11.37 -25.62 34.94
N GLY A 25 10.26 -25.82 35.65
CA GLY A 25 8.96 -25.28 35.24
C GLY A 25 8.94 -23.75 35.18
N PHE A 26 9.52 -23.09 36.18
CA PHE A 26 9.63 -21.63 36.22
C PHE A 26 10.52 -21.09 35.09
N ALA A 27 11.63 -21.74 34.78
CA ALA A 27 12.51 -21.38 33.69
C ALA A 27 11.80 -21.49 32.32
N ILE A 28 10.96 -22.52 32.12
CA ILE A 28 10.15 -22.68 30.90
C ILE A 28 9.13 -21.53 30.78
N VAL A 29 8.44 -21.20 31.88
CA VAL A 29 7.48 -20.08 31.88
C VAL A 29 8.16 -18.74 31.54
N LEU A 30 9.34 -18.49 32.13
CA LEU A 30 10.12 -17.28 31.80
C LEU A 30 10.58 -17.29 30.36
N LEU A 31 10.99 -18.41 29.80
CA LEU A 31 11.36 -18.53 28.40
C LEU A 31 10.17 -18.23 27.48
N LEU A 32 9.01 -18.82 27.77
CA LEU A 32 7.80 -18.57 26.99
C LEU A 32 7.35 -17.11 27.10
N ALA A 33 7.43 -16.50 28.28
CA ALA A 33 7.14 -15.07 28.47
C ALA A 33 8.13 -14.19 27.68
N ALA A 34 9.43 -14.52 27.70
CA ALA A 34 10.43 -13.82 26.92
C ALA A 34 10.20 -13.92 25.41
N VAL A 35 9.82 -15.11 24.93
CA VAL A 35 9.43 -15.31 23.51
C VAL A 35 8.19 -14.50 23.16
N LEU A 36 7.17 -14.53 24.00
CA LEU A 36 5.96 -13.74 23.78
C LEU A 36 6.27 -12.24 23.69
N VAL A 37 7.02 -11.70 24.64
CA VAL A 37 7.44 -10.28 24.64
C VAL A 37 8.30 -9.96 23.41
N ALA A 38 9.14 -10.88 22.95
CA ALA A 38 9.95 -10.67 21.75
C ALA A 38 9.10 -10.51 20.48
N TYR A 39 7.93 -11.17 20.40
CA TYR A 39 7.03 -11.09 19.25
C TYR A 39 5.98 -9.99 19.37
N THR A 40 5.43 -9.78 20.55
CA THR A 40 4.33 -8.80 20.74
C THR A 40 4.82 -7.41 21.16
N GLY A 41 6.10 -7.30 21.54
CA GLY A 41 6.65 -6.12 22.20
C GLY A 41 6.17 -5.99 23.64
N ASP A 42 6.98 -5.33 24.45
CA ASP A 42 6.64 -5.01 25.84
C ASP A 42 5.93 -3.64 25.89
N PRO A 43 4.83 -3.50 26.66
CA PRO A 43 4.06 -2.24 26.73
C PRO A 43 4.90 -1.04 27.15
N ILE A 44 5.92 -1.24 28.00
CA ILE A 44 6.79 -0.14 28.46
C ILE A 44 7.69 0.34 27.30
N THR A 45 8.32 -0.58 26.60
CA THR A 45 9.19 -0.23 25.45
C THR A 45 8.40 0.30 24.27
N LYS A 46 7.16 -0.14 24.04
CA LYS A 46 6.24 0.47 23.07
C LYS A 46 5.97 1.93 23.40
N HIS A 47 5.59 2.22 24.65
CA HIS A 47 5.33 3.58 25.08
C HIS A 47 6.58 4.49 24.98
N LEU A 48 7.74 3.95 25.34
CA LEU A 48 9.01 4.68 25.15
C LEU A 48 9.30 4.95 23.67
N ALA A 49 9.03 3.99 22.77
CA ALA A 49 9.20 4.17 21.33
C ALA A 49 8.25 5.26 20.80
N MET A 50 6.99 5.26 21.24
CA MET A 50 6.01 6.32 20.89
C MET A 50 6.49 7.70 21.33
N ASN A 51 6.99 7.85 22.57
CA ASN A 51 7.50 9.14 23.05
C ASN A 51 8.73 9.60 22.24
N VAL A 52 9.64 8.68 21.88
CA VAL A 52 10.80 9.00 21.05
C VAL A 52 10.37 9.47 19.66
N ALA A 53 9.41 8.76 19.04
CA ALA A 53 8.90 9.11 17.72
C ALA A 53 8.16 10.44 17.72
N GLU A 54 7.32 10.71 18.72
CA GLU A 54 6.57 11.98 18.86
C GLU A 54 7.51 13.16 19.10
N THR A 55 8.53 13.00 19.96
CA THR A 55 9.55 14.03 20.17
C THR A 55 10.31 14.32 18.86
N TYR A 56 10.73 13.28 18.14
CA TYR A 56 11.38 13.43 16.85
C TYR A 56 10.51 14.17 15.83
N ALA A 57 9.23 13.80 15.73
CA ALA A 57 8.31 14.42 14.79
C ALA A 57 8.08 15.92 15.14
N THR A 58 7.92 16.24 16.43
CA THR A 58 7.78 17.63 16.88
C THR A 58 9.02 18.47 16.57
N ASP A 59 10.20 17.90 16.72
CA ASP A 59 11.47 18.61 16.46
C ASP A 59 11.75 18.76 14.95
N THR A 60 11.34 17.76 14.14
CA THR A 60 11.65 17.71 12.70
C THR A 60 10.57 18.39 11.86
N TYR A 61 9.31 18.29 12.26
CA TYR A 61 8.12 18.78 11.56
C TYR A 61 7.27 19.68 12.46
N PRO A 62 7.79 20.84 12.90
CA PRO A 62 7.21 21.66 13.99
C PRO A 62 5.83 22.25 13.67
N ASP A 63 5.50 22.38 12.36
CA ASP A 63 4.22 22.95 11.92
C ASP A 63 3.09 21.91 11.84
N SER A 64 3.38 20.66 12.20
CA SER A 64 2.44 19.55 12.14
C SER A 64 1.97 19.16 13.56
N ASP A 65 0.65 19.11 13.76
CA ASP A 65 0.04 18.60 15.01
C ASP A 65 0.01 17.06 14.97
N ILE A 66 1.20 16.45 15.12
CA ILE A 66 1.42 15.01 14.94
C ILE A 66 1.50 14.32 16.30
N LYS A 67 0.76 13.21 16.44
CA LYS A 67 0.76 12.36 17.63
C LYS A 67 1.02 10.90 17.27
N ALA A 68 1.71 10.21 18.17
CA ALA A 68 1.90 8.78 18.06
C ALA A 68 0.60 8.05 18.45
N VAL A 69 0.04 7.28 17.52
CA VAL A 69 -1.23 6.54 17.72
C VAL A 69 -1.02 5.05 17.95
N GLU A 70 -0.02 4.47 17.33
CA GLU A 70 0.27 3.05 17.46
C GLU A 70 1.76 2.76 17.39
N ALA A 71 2.21 1.70 18.09
CA ALA A 71 3.55 1.16 17.94
C ALA A 71 3.49 -0.36 17.74
N SER A 72 4.05 -0.84 16.64
CA SER A 72 4.16 -2.23 16.26
C SER A 72 5.59 -2.74 16.44
N ALA A 73 5.77 -3.85 17.17
CA ALA A 73 7.08 -4.47 17.30
C ALA A 73 7.44 -5.20 16.00
N GLN A 74 8.53 -4.80 15.36
CA GLN A 74 9.04 -5.45 14.14
C GLN A 74 9.98 -6.61 14.49
N HIS A 75 10.90 -6.37 15.40
CA HIS A 75 11.86 -7.33 15.95
C HIS A 75 12.32 -6.87 17.35
N TRP A 76 13.25 -7.57 17.97
CA TRP A 76 13.84 -7.21 19.25
C TRP A 76 14.28 -5.74 19.30
N PHE A 77 13.63 -4.95 20.20
CA PHE A 77 13.90 -3.51 20.40
C PHE A 77 13.79 -2.63 19.13
N ARG A 78 13.06 -3.10 18.12
CA ARG A 78 12.70 -2.31 16.93
C ARG A 78 11.20 -2.15 16.88
N TYR A 79 10.76 -0.91 16.71
CA TYR A 79 9.36 -0.53 16.64
C TYR A 79 9.13 0.32 15.41
N GLU A 80 8.02 0.08 14.76
CA GLU A 80 7.42 1.00 13.83
C GLU A 80 6.31 1.74 14.56
N VAL A 81 6.42 3.05 14.61
CA VAL A 81 5.46 3.93 15.31
C VAL A 81 4.69 4.71 14.26
N LEU A 82 3.39 4.49 14.20
CA LEU A 82 2.49 5.27 13.36
C LEU A 82 2.20 6.60 14.05
N LEU A 83 2.40 7.68 13.31
CA LEU A 83 2.07 9.03 13.71
C LEU A 83 0.98 9.58 12.78
N GLU A 84 0.05 10.33 13.35
CA GLU A 84 -1.08 10.94 12.63
C GLU A 84 -1.27 12.39 13.08
N SER A 85 -1.75 13.24 12.16
CA SER A 85 -2.20 14.59 12.47
C SER A 85 -3.69 14.59 12.80
N GLU A 86 -4.10 15.35 13.84
CA GLU A 86 -5.52 15.57 14.12
C GLU A 86 -6.18 16.53 13.12
N GLN A 87 -5.40 17.32 12.37
CA GLN A 87 -5.90 18.37 11.48
C GLN A 87 -5.90 17.95 10.01
N SER A 88 -5.19 16.88 9.64
CA SER A 88 -4.99 16.43 8.27
C SER A 88 -5.25 14.93 8.16
N ALA A 89 -6.18 14.55 7.29
CA ALA A 89 -6.52 13.15 7.07
C ALA A 89 -5.41 12.37 6.36
N ASP A 90 -4.61 13.04 5.55
CA ASP A 90 -3.55 12.43 4.75
C ASP A 90 -2.16 12.63 5.35
N THR A 91 -2.05 13.31 6.51
CA THR A 91 -0.80 13.45 7.24
C THR A 91 -0.66 12.35 8.28
N PHE A 92 -0.20 11.20 7.81
CA PHE A 92 0.22 10.07 8.65
C PHE A 92 1.45 9.39 8.05
N PHE A 93 2.34 8.94 8.91
CA PHE A 93 3.60 8.30 8.49
C PHE A 93 4.17 7.44 9.62
N SER A 94 5.10 6.55 9.28
CA SER A 94 5.79 5.70 10.23
C SER A 94 7.15 6.28 10.62
N VAL A 95 7.48 6.21 11.92
CA VAL A 95 8.84 6.44 12.43
C VAL A 95 9.39 5.12 12.94
N TYR A 96 10.57 4.76 12.46
CA TYR A 96 11.26 3.53 12.83
C TYR A 96 12.19 3.80 14.00
N VAL A 97 11.88 3.19 15.16
CA VAL A 97 12.67 3.33 16.39
C VAL A 97 13.44 2.04 16.67
N ALA A 98 14.75 2.13 16.80
CA ALA A 98 15.63 1.01 17.11
C ALA A 98 16.46 1.30 18.36
N CYS A 99 16.37 0.46 19.38
CA CYS A 99 17.12 0.63 20.64
C CYS A 99 16.95 2.03 21.26
N GLY A 100 15.73 2.60 21.19
CA GLY A 100 15.40 3.92 21.74
C GLY A 100 15.91 5.11 20.93
N LYS A 101 16.30 4.91 19.67
CA LYS A 101 16.73 5.97 18.75
C LYS A 101 15.95 5.85 17.44
N VAL A 102 15.68 7.00 16.82
CA VAL A 102 15.10 7.03 15.47
C VAL A 102 16.12 6.49 14.46
N ALA A 103 15.67 5.56 13.64
CA ALA A 103 16.46 4.96 12.55
C ALA A 103 16.07 5.50 11.17
N GLY A 104 14.90 6.15 11.05
CA GLY A 104 14.35 6.76 9.85
C GLY A 104 12.85 6.94 9.99
N ASP A 105 12.24 7.52 8.99
CA ASP A 105 10.79 7.69 8.85
C ASP A 105 10.35 7.56 7.39
N SER A 106 9.04 7.58 7.15
CA SER A 106 8.44 7.55 5.82
C SER A 106 7.77 8.88 5.42
N TYR A 107 8.08 9.99 6.12
CA TYR A 107 7.39 11.27 5.91
C TYR A 107 7.50 11.78 4.47
N ASP A 108 8.69 11.78 3.90
CA ASP A 108 8.92 12.28 2.54
C ASP A 108 8.10 11.48 1.52
N GLU A 109 8.03 10.16 1.66
CA GLU A 109 7.30 9.29 0.74
C GLU A 109 5.78 9.42 0.89
N THR A 110 5.29 9.50 2.13
CA THR A 110 3.85 9.42 2.41
C THR A 110 3.18 10.80 2.43
N VAL A 111 3.84 11.80 3.02
CA VAL A 111 3.31 13.16 3.19
C VAL A 111 4.01 14.14 2.24
N GLY A 112 5.34 14.18 2.24
CA GLY A 112 6.12 15.12 1.44
C GLY A 112 5.85 15.03 -0.05
N ASN A 113 5.74 13.81 -0.58
CA ASN A 113 5.36 13.52 -1.96
C ASN A 113 3.85 13.26 -2.15
N CYS A 114 3.02 13.60 -1.15
CA CYS A 114 1.57 13.42 -1.18
C CYS A 114 1.10 11.96 -1.43
N GLY A 115 1.91 10.96 -1.07
CA GLY A 115 1.60 9.55 -1.33
C GLY A 115 0.29 9.08 -0.69
N ASN A 116 -0.02 9.53 0.53
CA ASN A 116 -1.28 9.21 1.20
C ASN A 116 -2.49 9.83 0.48
N THR A 117 -2.39 11.10 0.10
CA THR A 117 -3.43 11.79 -0.66
C THR A 117 -3.66 11.11 -2.00
N TRP A 118 -2.58 10.77 -2.72
CA TRP A 118 -2.68 10.04 -3.97
C TRP A 118 -3.37 8.69 -3.78
N ASN A 119 -2.97 7.91 -2.79
CA ASN A 119 -3.59 6.61 -2.51
C ASN A 119 -5.10 6.73 -2.24
N ARG A 120 -5.52 7.74 -1.48
CA ARG A 120 -6.94 7.99 -1.21
C ARG A 120 -7.70 8.40 -2.47
N ILE A 121 -7.13 9.30 -3.28
CA ILE A 121 -7.71 9.72 -4.57
C ILE A 121 -7.80 8.51 -5.52
N MET A 122 -6.74 7.72 -5.63
CA MET A 122 -6.68 6.56 -6.51
C MET A 122 -7.75 5.52 -6.19
N LEU A 123 -8.02 5.26 -4.92
CA LEU A 123 -9.09 4.32 -4.52
C LEU A 123 -10.46 4.79 -5.03
N GLN A 124 -10.80 6.08 -4.86
CA GLN A 124 -12.07 6.64 -5.32
C GLN A 124 -12.14 6.71 -6.86
N LEU A 125 -11.03 7.07 -7.49
CA LEU A 125 -10.93 7.12 -8.95
C LEU A 125 -11.07 5.73 -9.58
N THR A 126 -10.51 4.70 -8.95
CA THR A 126 -10.66 3.32 -9.41
C THR A 126 -12.13 2.91 -9.49
N ASP A 127 -12.92 3.20 -8.45
CA ASP A 127 -14.36 2.90 -8.45
C ASP A 127 -15.10 3.63 -9.58
N ASP A 128 -14.78 4.90 -9.81
CA ASP A 128 -15.41 5.70 -10.88
C ASP A 128 -14.98 5.23 -12.29
N VAL A 129 -13.70 4.86 -12.49
CA VAL A 129 -13.19 4.30 -13.75
C VAL A 129 -13.83 2.95 -14.06
N ASP A 130 -13.93 2.05 -13.07
CA ASP A 130 -14.59 0.76 -13.22
C ASP A 130 -16.06 0.92 -13.65
N ALA A 131 -16.77 1.85 -13.02
CA ALA A 131 -18.15 2.15 -13.37
C ALA A 131 -18.27 2.70 -14.79
N ALA A 132 -17.38 3.59 -15.21
CA ALA A 132 -17.38 4.18 -16.54
C ALA A 132 -17.06 3.18 -17.66
N LEU A 133 -16.01 2.35 -17.47
CA LEU A 133 -15.62 1.30 -18.42
C LEU A 133 -16.73 0.25 -18.54
N SER A 134 -17.31 -0.17 -17.42
CA SER A 134 -18.43 -1.12 -17.40
C SER A 134 -19.68 -0.57 -18.12
N ALA A 135 -20.04 0.70 -17.88
CA ALA A 135 -21.19 1.35 -18.53
C ALA A 135 -21.00 1.48 -20.05
N ALA A 136 -19.76 1.67 -20.50
CA ALA A 136 -19.40 1.74 -21.92
C ALA A 136 -19.21 0.37 -22.58
N GLY A 137 -19.30 -0.72 -21.81
CA GLY A 137 -19.07 -2.08 -22.32
C GLY A 137 -17.62 -2.35 -22.74
N VAL A 138 -16.67 -1.62 -22.17
CA VAL A 138 -15.25 -1.78 -22.46
C VAL A 138 -14.73 -3.03 -21.75
N SER A 139 -14.30 -4.03 -22.51
CA SER A 139 -13.67 -5.23 -21.96
C SER A 139 -12.15 -5.02 -21.85
N HIS A 140 -11.56 -5.29 -20.70
CA HIS A 140 -10.13 -5.18 -20.44
C HIS A 140 -9.66 -6.34 -19.53
N ALA A 141 -8.39 -6.70 -19.63
CA ALA A 141 -7.76 -7.69 -18.74
C ALA A 141 -7.36 -7.07 -17.40
N GLY A 142 -7.04 -5.77 -17.41
CA GLY A 142 -6.68 -4.97 -16.26
C GLY A 142 -6.36 -3.54 -16.66
N TYR A 143 -6.16 -2.67 -15.66
CA TYR A 143 -5.64 -1.32 -15.89
C TYR A 143 -4.83 -0.83 -14.68
N GLY A 144 -4.05 0.23 -14.90
CA GLY A 144 -3.33 0.97 -13.86
C GLY A 144 -3.57 2.46 -13.98
N LEU A 145 -3.56 3.16 -12.85
CA LEU A 145 -3.64 4.61 -12.73
C LEU A 145 -2.29 5.12 -12.21
N TYR A 146 -1.67 6.04 -12.94
CA TYR A 146 -0.35 6.56 -12.66
C TYR A 146 -0.37 8.08 -12.59
N HIS A 147 0.30 8.62 -11.58
CA HIS A 147 0.47 10.05 -11.36
C HIS A 147 1.95 10.41 -11.54
N ASP A 148 2.24 11.64 -11.99
CA ASP A 148 3.58 12.17 -12.29
C ASP A 148 4.34 11.43 -13.40
N ASN A 149 5.01 10.35 -13.01
CA ASN A 149 5.79 9.50 -13.89
C ASN A 149 5.22 8.10 -13.89
N TYR A 150 5.30 7.45 -15.02
CA TYR A 150 4.99 6.05 -15.10
C TYR A 150 6.12 5.28 -15.77
N LEU A 151 6.39 4.06 -15.30
CA LEU A 151 7.42 3.19 -15.84
C LEU A 151 6.91 2.51 -17.12
N SER A 152 7.48 2.89 -18.26
CA SER A 152 7.26 2.20 -19.53
C SER A 152 8.41 1.24 -19.82
N ASN A 153 8.27 0.40 -20.85
CA ASN A 153 9.36 -0.46 -21.33
C ASN A 153 10.60 0.33 -21.81
N THR A 154 10.47 1.63 -22.04
CA THR A 154 11.53 2.53 -22.50
C THR A 154 12.08 3.46 -21.40
N GLY A 155 11.58 3.37 -20.17
CA GLY A 155 11.95 4.20 -19.04
C GLY A 155 10.77 4.95 -18.44
N GLU A 156 11.04 5.87 -17.51
CA GLU A 156 10.03 6.75 -16.94
C GLU A 156 9.48 7.73 -17.99
N VAL A 157 8.17 7.78 -18.11
CA VAL A 157 7.48 8.72 -19.00
C VAL A 157 6.65 9.67 -18.13
N PRO A 158 6.87 11.00 -18.24
CA PRO A 158 6.09 11.96 -17.47
C PRO A 158 4.65 12.01 -17.96
N VAL A 159 3.71 12.03 -17.04
CA VAL A 159 2.30 12.25 -17.34
C VAL A 159 2.10 13.74 -17.69
N PRO A 160 1.41 14.10 -18.81
CA PRO A 160 1.17 15.49 -19.15
C PRO A 160 0.43 16.22 -18.03
N ALA A 161 1.01 17.33 -17.55
CA ALA A 161 0.47 18.10 -16.42
C ALA A 161 -0.25 19.39 -16.83
N GLU A 162 -0.25 19.74 -18.12
CA GLU A 162 -0.87 20.99 -18.60
C GLU A 162 -2.38 20.97 -18.38
N GLY A 163 -2.88 21.99 -17.68
CA GLY A 163 -4.32 22.11 -17.37
C GLY A 163 -4.78 21.38 -16.12
N HIS A 164 -3.93 20.57 -15.50
CA HIS A 164 -4.26 19.82 -14.28
C HIS A 164 -3.70 20.51 -13.02
N PRO A 165 -4.38 20.42 -11.87
CA PRO A 165 -3.87 20.94 -10.60
C PRO A 165 -2.69 20.10 -10.10
N LEU A 166 -1.79 20.73 -9.34
CA LEU A 166 -0.76 20.00 -8.63
C LEU A 166 -1.39 19.21 -7.47
N LEU A 167 -0.91 17.98 -7.27
CA LEU A 167 -1.27 17.19 -6.09
C LEU A 167 -0.75 17.89 -4.82
N THR A 168 -1.61 18.04 -3.83
CA THR A 168 -1.29 18.61 -2.53
C THR A 168 -1.84 17.73 -1.42
N VAL A 169 -1.25 17.80 -0.22
CA VAL A 169 -1.76 17.09 0.96
C VAL A 169 -3.22 17.50 1.22
N ASP A 170 -4.05 16.52 1.59
CA ASP A 170 -5.49 16.69 1.81
C ASP A 170 -6.30 17.20 0.61
N MET A 171 -5.74 17.16 -0.59
CA MET A 171 -6.49 17.52 -1.79
C MET A 171 -7.80 16.73 -1.86
N PRO A 172 -8.98 17.40 -1.96
CA PRO A 172 -10.25 16.69 -2.07
C PRO A 172 -10.31 15.91 -3.40
N TYR A 173 -11.01 14.78 -3.39
CA TYR A 173 -11.31 14.06 -4.61
C TYR A 173 -12.33 14.84 -5.44
N ASP A 174 -11.96 15.20 -6.65
CA ASP A 174 -12.84 15.77 -7.67
C ASP A 174 -12.48 15.14 -9.01
N LYS A 175 -13.32 14.23 -9.50
CA LYS A 175 -13.05 13.51 -10.74
C LYS A 175 -12.99 14.38 -12.00
N GLY A 176 -13.58 15.57 -11.97
CA GLY A 176 -13.54 16.55 -13.05
C GLY A 176 -12.36 17.52 -12.95
N ASN A 177 -11.53 17.43 -11.90
CA ASN A 177 -10.38 18.29 -11.68
C ASN A 177 -9.27 17.50 -10.94
N LEU A 178 -8.81 16.43 -11.57
CA LEU A 178 -7.77 15.54 -11.03
C LEU A 178 -6.36 16.12 -11.22
N PRO A 179 -5.40 15.77 -10.34
CA PRO A 179 -3.99 15.91 -10.70
C PRO A 179 -3.71 15.10 -11.97
N PRO A 180 -2.59 15.34 -12.68
CA PRO A 180 -2.32 14.63 -13.92
C PRO A 180 -2.27 13.12 -13.70
N VAL A 181 -3.16 12.39 -14.37
CA VAL A 181 -3.30 10.92 -14.25
C VAL A 181 -3.24 10.30 -15.63
N ALA A 182 -2.41 9.27 -15.78
CA ALA A 182 -2.43 8.38 -16.93
C ALA A 182 -3.24 7.12 -16.62
N LEU A 183 -4.15 6.75 -17.54
CA LEU A 183 -4.87 5.49 -17.55
C LEU A 183 -4.20 4.52 -18.53
N VAL A 184 -3.61 3.47 -17.99
CA VAL A 184 -2.93 2.42 -18.77
C VAL A 184 -3.78 1.16 -18.75
N LEU A 185 -4.22 0.68 -19.91
CA LEU A 185 -5.11 -0.47 -20.03
C LEU A 185 -4.37 -1.66 -20.67
N ASP A 186 -4.56 -2.82 -20.07
CA ASP A 186 -4.17 -4.10 -20.64
C ASP A 186 -5.37 -4.75 -21.34
N LEU A 187 -5.21 -5.09 -22.61
CA LEU A 187 -6.25 -5.67 -23.44
C LEU A 187 -5.80 -6.99 -24.05
N GLU A 188 -6.73 -7.91 -24.23
CA GLU A 188 -6.52 -9.03 -25.11
C GLU A 188 -6.66 -8.59 -26.57
N VAL A 189 -5.77 -9.05 -27.44
CA VAL A 189 -5.85 -8.73 -28.86
C VAL A 189 -7.12 -9.32 -29.45
N PRO A 190 -7.98 -8.51 -30.12
CA PRO A 190 -9.13 -9.05 -30.83
C PRO A 190 -8.71 -10.03 -31.93
N GLU A 191 -9.41 -11.16 -32.07
CA GLU A 191 -9.14 -12.11 -33.15
C GLU A 191 -9.26 -11.44 -34.54
N GLY A 192 -8.20 -11.58 -35.36
CA GLY A 192 -8.17 -11.02 -36.71
C GLY A 192 -7.69 -9.57 -36.80
N THR A 193 -7.06 -9.04 -35.77
CA THR A 193 -6.43 -7.71 -35.82
C THR A 193 -5.18 -7.73 -36.68
N ASP A 194 -5.29 -7.26 -37.93
CA ASP A 194 -4.16 -7.15 -38.87
C ASP A 194 -3.31 -5.89 -38.62
N ASP A 195 -3.91 -4.85 -37.99
CA ASP A 195 -3.26 -3.56 -37.67
C ASP A 195 -3.49 -3.20 -36.19
N PRO A 196 -2.53 -3.55 -35.32
CA PRO A 196 -2.63 -3.23 -33.89
C PRO A 196 -2.65 -1.73 -33.60
N GLU A 197 -1.97 -0.91 -34.41
CA GLU A 197 -1.90 0.54 -34.19
C GLU A 197 -3.27 1.20 -34.45
N ALA A 198 -3.95 0.82 -35.52
CA ALA A 198 -5.30 1.31 -35.81
C ALA A 198 -6.30 0.87 -34.72
N ALA A 199 -6.20 -0.37 -34.24
CA ALA A 199 -7.03 -0.88 -33.15
C ALA A 199 -6.82 -0.11 -31.83
N VAL A 200 -5.58 0.30 -31.52
CA VAL A 200 -5.29 1.13 -30.35
C VAL A 200 -6.04 2.45 -30.42
N TRP A 201 -5.99 3.16 -31.57
CA TRP A 201 -6.65 4.45 -31.69
C TRP A 201 -8.17 4.36 -31.49
N GLU A 202 -8.81 3.37 -32.09
CA GLU A 202 -10.24 3.13 -31.93
C GLU A 202 -10.60 2.88 -30.46
N PHE A 203 -9.79 2.06 -29.80
CA PHE A 203 -10.00 1.72 -28.40
C PHE A 203 -9.77 2.89 -27.46
N VAL A 204 -8.68 3.67 -27.65
CA VAL A 204 -8.40 4.87 -26.84
C VAL A 204 -9.54 5.89 -27.00
N GLN A 205 -10.09 6.07 -28.22
CA GLN A 205 -11.27 6.93 -28.44
C GLN A 205 -12.49 6.45 -27.66
N GLN A 206 -12.74 5.13 -27.64
CA GLN A 206 -13.85 4.55 -26.88
C GLN A 206 -13.68 4.79 -25.37
N VAL A 207 -12.48 4.51 -24.85
CA VAL A 207 -12.16 4.73 -23.42
C VAL A 207 -12.28 6.20 -23.06
N LYS A 208 -11.66 7.09 -23.86
CA LYS A 208 -11.77 8.53 -23.63
C LYS A 208 -13.21 9.00 -23.61
N SER A 209 -14.02 8.55 -24.55
CA SER A 209 -15.45 8.88 -24.62
C SER A 209 -16.20 8.41 -23.37
N ALA A 210 -15.84 7.25 -22.82
CA ALA A 210 -16.40 6.74 -21.57
C ALA A 210 -16.00 7.61 -20.36
N MET A 211 -14.74 8.02 -20.27
CA MET A 211 -14.25 8.91 -19.21
C MET A 211 -14.91 10.28 -19.30
N ASP A 212 -14.96 10.89 -20.52
CA ASP A 212 -15.62 12.18 -20.76
C ASP A 212 -17.11 12.13 -20.37
N ALA A 213 -17.82 11.07 -20.75
CA ALA A 213 -19.23 10.88 -20.41
C ALA A 213 -19.47 10.74 -18.89
N ALA A 214 -18.51 10.14 -18.17
CA ALA A 214 -18.53 10.02 -16.71
C ALA A 214 -18.04 11.30 -16.00
N GLY A 215 -17.50 12.28 -16.73
CA GLY A 215 -16.91 13.50 -16.18
C GLY A 215 -15.59 13.25 -15.45
N ILE A 216 -14.81 12.26 -15.89
CA ILE A 216 -13.51 11.89 -15.32
C ILE A 216 -12.41 12.52 -16.16
N ASP A 217 -11.58 13.35 -15.53
CA ASP A 217 -10.49 14.10 -16.17
C ASP A 217 -9.19 13.27 -16.16
N ILE A 218 -8.90 12.57 -17.26
CA ILE A 218 -7.69 11.77 -17.47
C ILE A 218 -6.73 12.54 -18.38
N ALA A 219 -5.49 12.75 -17.93
CA ALA A 219 -4.47 13.50 -18.64
C ALA A 219 -3.90 12.75 -19.85
N ALA A 220 -3.76 11.42 -19.76
CA ALA A 220 -3.21 10.61 -20.84
C ALA A 220 -3.70 9.17 -20.79
N TYR A 221 -3.58 8.49 -21.93
CA TYR A 221 -3.97 7.10 -22.13
C TYR A 221 -2.82 6.28 -22.69
N GLN A 222 -2.71 5.03 -22.28
CA GLN A 222 -1.89 4.04 -22.94
C GLN A 222 -2.64 2.72 -23.01
N VAL A 223 -2.42 1.98 -24.08
CA VAL A 223 -2.99 0.66 -24.30
C VAL A 223 -1.87 -0.33 -24.54
N THR A 224 -1.92 -1.45 -23.83
CA THR A 224 -1.05 -2.62 -24.05
C THR A 224 -1.88 -3.79 -24.50
N PHE A 225 -1.60 -4.31 -25.69
CA PHE A 225 -2.18 -5.55 -26.17
C PHE A 225 -1.37 -6.75 -25.70
N ARG A 226 -2.06 -7.71 -25.10
CA ARG A 226 -1.48 -8.97 -24.63
C ARG A 226 -2.00 -10.16 -25.43
N GLY A 227 -1.12 -11.12 -25.66
CA GLY A 227 -1.50 -12.43 -26.20
C GLY A 227 -2.26 -13.26 -25.16
N ALA A 228 -2.89 -14.34 -25.61
CA ALA A 228 -3.60 -15.29 -24.74
C ALA A 228 -2.68 -15.97 -23.68
N ASP A 229 -1.37 -15.94 -23.87
CA ASP A 229 -0.36 -16.42 -22.94
C ASP A 229 0.11 -15.32 -21.95
N GLY A 230 -0.47 -14.11 -22.03
CA GLY A 230 -0.12 -12.93 -21.23
C GLY A 230 1.12 -12.18 -21.74
N SER A 231 1.75 -12.61 -22.85
CA SER A 231 2.87 -11.88 -23.45
C SER A 231 2.41 -10.53 -24.01
N GLU A 232 3.26 -9.51 -23.87
CA GLU A 232 3.02 -8.21 -24.51
C GLU A 232 3.29 -8.35 -26.01
N LEU A 233 2.30 -8.02 -26.82
CA LEU A 233 2.40 -8.04 -28.28
C LEU A 233 2.62 -6.63 -28.84
N TYR A 234 2.02 -5.63 -28.25
CA TYR A 234 2.14 -4.22 -28.64
C TYR A 234 1.79 -3.32 -27.47
N ALA A 235 2.57 -2.27 -27.26
CA ALA A 235 2.23 -1.18 -26.35
C ALA A 235 2.25 0.15 -27.13
N SER A 236 1.18 0.93 -27.00
CA SER A 236 1.17 2.28 -27.56
C SER A 236 2.14 3.19 -26.80
N PRO A 237 2.60 4.30 -27.37
CA PRO A 237 3.13 5.39 -26.58
C PRO A 237 2.06 5.92 -25.61
N LEU A 238 2.47 6.70 -24.61
CA LEU A 238 1.54 7.49 -23.80
C LEU A 238 0.93 8.59 -24.71
N ILE A 239 -0.39 8.61 -24.81
CA ILE A 239 -1.15 9.50 -25.69
C ILE A 239 -1.82 10.56 -24.81
N ALA A 240 -1.45 11.83 -24.94
CA ALA A 240 -2.12 12.91 -24.21
C ALA A 240 -3.62 12.96 -24.57
N ALA A 241 -4.48 13.24 -23.60
CA ALA A 241 -5.93 13.28 -23.83
C ALA A 241 -6.35 14.29 -24.91
N GLY A 242 -5.60 15.40 -25.04
CA GLY A 242 -5.79 16.41 -26.09
C GLY A 242 -5.43 15.94 -27.50
N ASP A 243 -4.59 14.92 -27.63
CA ASP A 243 -4.15 14.37 -28.92
C ASP A 243 -5.07 13.23 -29.41
N VAL A 244 -5.99 12.76 -28.58
CA VAL A 244 -6.97 11.73 -28.96
C VAL A 244 -8.03 12.37 -29.88
N PRO A 245 -8.17 11.92 -31.15
CA PRO A 245 -9.18 12.47 -32.06
C PRO A 245 -10.60 12.28 -31.49
N ALA A 246 -11.48 13.23 -31.78
CA ALA A 246 -12.89 13.06 -31.46
C ALA A 246 -13.46 11.82 -32.17
N ALA A 247 -14.31 11.07 -31.47
CA ALA A 247 -15.04 9.99 -32.11
C ALA A 247 -15.90 10.52 -33.28
N PRO A 248 -16.01 9.82 -34.42
CA PRO A 248 -16.73 10.23 -35.58
C PRO A 248 -18.24 10.41 -35.36
#